data_07f7640568b61d21e7ef9413500e3ccd
#
_entry.id   07f7640568b61d21e7ef9413500e3ccd
#
_cell.length_a   1.000
_cell.length_b   1.000
_cell.length_c   1.000
_cell.angle_alpha   90.00
_cell.angle_beta   90.00
_cell.angle_gamma   90.00
#
_symmetry.space_group_name_H-M   'P 1'
#
loop_
_entity.id
_entity.type
_entity.pdbx_description
1 polymer ?
#
loop_
_entity_poly.entity_id
_entity_poly.type
_entity_poly.pdbx_seq_one_letter_code
_entity_poly.pdbx_strand_id
1 'polypeptide(L)'
;YGTTAMVPTTLTSTNEELMTTFTVYRKAKEMNINGSQFIGLHLEGPYFSPKQCGAQDPNFLKKPQAEEYNAILEASKDIIRWSVAPELEGALALGQTLQQHHILPSIAHTDAIYEEVEKAFTAGYTHVTHLYSAMSSVTRKNAFRYAGVVEAAYLIEDMTVEIIADGIHLPKPLLQFVYKFKGVDKTALCTDAMRGAGMPDGESILG
;
A
#
# COMPACT_ATOMS: atom_id res chain seq x y z
N TYR A 1 5.70 19.82 11.67
CA TYR A 1 5.70 19.41 10.25
C TYR A 1 4.37 19.66 9.54
N GLY A 2 3.31 20.12 10.22
CA GLY A 2 2.05 20.52 9.61
C GLY A 2 1.06 19.41 9.26
N THR A 3 1.38 18.13 9.55
CA THR A 3 0.46 17.01 9.34
C THR A 3 -0.70 17.07 10.34
N THR A 4 -1.92 17.16 9.85
CA THR A 4 -3.14 17.26 10.68
C THR A 4 -3.83 15.94 10.91
N ALA A 5 -3.71 15.01 9.96
CA ALA A 5 -4.23 13.65 10.05
C ALA A 5 -3.20 12.64 9.51
N MET A 6 -3.18 11.44 10.05
CA MET A 6 -2.26 10.41 9.63
C MET A 6 -2.93 9.03 9.64
N VAL A 7 -2.38 8.16 8.81
CA VAL A 7 -2.72 6.74 8.73
C VAL A 7 -1.44 5.96 9.02
N PRO A 8 -1.19 5.55 10.28
CA PRO A 8 -0.06 4.71 10.60
C PRO A 8 -0.10 3.43 9.76
N THR A 9 1.05 3.05 9.23
CA THR A 9 1.21 1.94 8.29
C THR A 9 2.01 0.82 8.95
N THR A 10 1.55 -0.43 8.79
CA THR A 10 2.28 -1.61 9.25
C THR A 10 3.29 -2.04 8.20
N LEU A 11 4.28 -2.81 8.62
CA LEU A 11 5.13 -3.60 7.74
C LEU A 11 4.64 -5.06 7.72
N THR A 12 5.11 -5.81 6.73
CA THR A 12 4.97 -7.26 6.68
C THR A 12 5.61 -7.89 7.92
N SER A 13 4.82 -8.65 8.69
CA SER A 13 5.23 -9.25 9.96
C SER A 13 4.42 -10.52 10.25
N THR A 14 4.61 -11.09 11.42
CA THR A 14 3.79 -12.19 11.92
C THR A 14 2.38 -11.71 12.33
N ASN A 15 1.41 -12.64 12.36
CA ASN A 15 0.07 -12.31 12.84
C ASN A 15 0.07 -11.86 14.33
N GLU A 16 0.95 -12.41 15.14
CA GLU A 16 1.10 -12.03 16.56
C GLU A 16 1.58 -10.58 16.72
N GLU A 17 2.56 -10.17 15.93
CA GLU A 17 3.04 -8.78 15.91
C GLU A 17 1.98 -7.83 15.40
N LEU A 18 1.20 -8.23 14.39
CA LEU A 18 0.08 -7.45 13.88
C LEU A 18 -1.00 -7.25 14.96
N MET A 19 -1.36 -8.30 15.73
CA MET A 19 -2.31 -8.18 16.84
C MET A 19 -1.78 -7.25 17.94
N THR A 20 -0.48 -7.31 18.21
CA THR A 20 0.20 -6.38 19.12
C THR A 20 0.11 -4.94 18.60
N THR A 21 0.33 -4.73 17.29
CA THR A 21 0.22 -3.43 16.64
C THR A 21 -1.19 -2.83 16.80
N PHE A 22 -2.25 -3.62 16.65
CA PHE A 22 -3.62 -3.15 16.88
C PHE A 22 -3.84 -2.66 18.32
N THR A 23 -3.24 -3.35 19.28
CA THR A 23 -3.32 -2.95 20.70
C THR A 23 -2.55 -1.65 20.96
N VAL A 24 -1.34 -1.53 20.39
CA VAL A 24 -0.51 -0.32 20.51
C VAL A 24 -1.18 0.87 19.82
N TYR A 25 -1.76 0.67 18.63
CA TYR A 25 -2.47 1.72 17.90
C TYR A 25 -3.62 2.32 18.74
N ARG A 26 -4.47 1.48 19.34
CA ARG A 26 -5.58 1.95 20.18
C ARG A 26 -5.08 2.79 21.36
N LYS A 27 -4.04 2.32 22.06
CA LYS A 27 -3.42 3.08 23.16
C LYS A 27 -2.83 4.40 22.69
N ALA A 28 -2.10 4.39 21.58
CA ALA A 28 -1.51 5.60 21.01
C ALA A 28 -2.58 6.62 20.60
N LYS A 29 -3.68 6.17 20.02
CA LYS A 29 -4.83 7.00 19.64
C LYS A 29 -5.47 7.69 20.85
N GLU A 30 -5.64 6.96 21.96
CA GLU A 30 -6.16 7.53 23.22
C GLU A 30 -5.20 8.54 23.86
N MET A 31 -3.89 8.33 23.75
CA MET A 31 -2.86 9.21 24.30
C MET A 31 -2.61 10.46 23.44
N ASN A 32 -3.10 10.48 22.19
CA ASN A 32 -2.82 11.53 21.22
C ASN A 32 -3.74 12.75 21.43
N ILE A 33 -3.34 13.69 22.29
CA ILE A 33 -4.14 14.89 22.63
C ILE A 33 -3.87 16.04 21.67
N ASN A 34 -2.60 16.27 21.29
CA ASN A 34 -2.15 17.45 20.54
C ASN A 34 -1.39 17.10 19.23
N GLY A 35 -1.39 15.83 18.82
CA GLY A 35 -0.75 15.37 17.59
C GLY A 35 -1.69 15.35 16.39
N SER A 36 -1.20 14.82 15.27
CA SER A 36 -2.01 14.52 14.09
C SER A 36 -3.11 13.51 14.44
N GLN A 37 -4.31 13.75 13.95
CA GLN A 37 -5.44 12.83 14.17
C GLN A 37 -5.15 11.46 13.53
N PHE A 38 -5.28 10.39 14.31
CA PHE A 38 -5.23 9.02 13.79
C PHE A 38 -6.60 8.67 13.20
N ILE A 39 -6.67 8.57 11.86
CA ILE A 39 -7.94 8.32 11.15
C ILE A 39 -8.18 6.84 10.85
N GLY A 40 -7.17 6.01 10.97
CA GLY A 40 -7.22 4.56 10.79
C GLY A 40 -5.84 3.97 10.59
N LEU A 41 -5.80 2.67 10.34
CA LEU A 41 -4.60 1.90 10.02
C LEU A 41 -4.54 1.54 8.53
N HIS A 42 -3.36 1.62 7.96
CA HIS A 42 -3.02 1.00 6.70
C HIS A 42 -2.23 -0.29 6.95
N LEU A 43 -2.75 -1.42 6.49
CA LEU A 43 -2.00 -2.66 6.47
C LEU A 43 -1.21 -2.74 5.15
N GLU A 44 0.12 -2.74 5.25
CA GLU A 44 1.01 -2.90 4.11
C GLU A 44 1.64 -4.30 4.15
N GLY A 45 1.08 -5.18 3.34
CA GLY A 45 1.39 -6.61 3.35
C GLY A 45 0.52 -7.42 4.34
N PRO A 46 0.86 -8.70 4.56
CA PRO A 46 2.01 -9.46 4.07
C PRO A 46 1.80 -10.08 2.66
N TYR A 47 0.73 -9.75 1.98
CA TYR A 47 0.31 -10.36 0.72
C TYR A 47 0.95 -9.64 -0.47
N PHE A 48 2.28 -9.81 -0.63
CA PHE A 48 3.09 -9.13 -1.63
C PHE A 48 3.85 -10.09 -2.53
N SER A 49 4.19 -9.62 -3.73
CA SER A 49 5.03 -10.36 -4.66
C SER A 49 6.47 -10.46 -4.16
N PRO A 50 7.06 -11.67 -4.06
CA PRO A 50 8.46 -11.79 -3.68
C PRO A 50 9.44 -11.05 -4.61
N LYS A 51 9.07 -10.82 -5.87
CA LYS A 51 9.88 -10.07 -6.82
C LYS A 51 9.89 -8.56 -6.55
N GLN A 52 8.89 -8.06 -5.84
CA GLN A 52 8.67 -6.64 -5.55
C GLN A 52 8.62 -6.39 -4.04
N CYS A 53 9.31 -7.20 -3.23
CA CYS A 53 9.28 -7.10 -1.78
C CYS A 53 9.82 -5.76 -1.25
N GLY A 54 10.73 -5.09 -1.99
CA GLY A 54 11.34 -3.85 -1.53
C GLY A 54 12.03 -4.02 -0.18
N ALA A 55 11.70 -3.16 0.78
CA ALA A 55 12.21 -3.22 2.16
C ALA A 55 11.42 -4.17 3.08
N GLN A 56 10.39 -4.85 2.59
CA GLN A 56 9.62 -5.83 3.36
C GLN A 56 10.44 -7.11 3.57
N ASP A 57 10.31 -7.74 4.74
CA ASP A 57 11.01 -9.02 5.01
C ASP A 57 10.37 -10.15 4.18
N PRO A 58 11.13 -10.77 3.25
CA PRO A 58 10.62 -11.81 2.38
C PRO A 58 10.19 -13.08 3.13
N ASN A 59 10.65 -13.30 4.36
CA ASN A 59 10.28 -14.47 5.17
C ASN A 59 8.82 -14.45 5.62
N PHE A 60 8.20 -13.28 5.67
CA PHE A 60 6.80 -13.11 6.08
C PHE A 60 5.83 -12.95 4.91
N LEU A 61 6.34 -12.92 3.68
CA LEU A 61 5.47 -12.82 2.50
C LEU A 61 4.65 -14.08 2.31
N LYS A 62 3.38 -13.91 2.02
CA LYS A 62 2.44 -15.03 1.84
C LYS A 62 1.30 -14.65 0.89
N LYS A 63 0.50 -15.65 0.51
CA LYS A 63 -0.72 -15.44 -0.27
C LYS A 63 -1.92 -15.21 0.66
N PRO A 64 -2.92 -14.40 0.25
CA PRO A 64 -4.15 -14.24 1.01
C PRO A 64 -4.87 -15.58 1.21
N GLN A 65 -5.23 -15.86 2.47
CA GLN A 65 -6.08 -17.01 2.84
C GLN A 65 -7.31 -16.48 3.57
N ALA A 66 -8.50 -16.94 3.16
CA ALA A 66 -9.76 -16.40 3.66
C ALA A 66 -9.91 -16.50 5.19
N GLU A 67 -9.50 -17.60 5.77
CA GLU A 67 -9.52 -17.81 7.21
C GLU A 67 -8.65 -16.77 7.94
N GLU A 68 -7.44 -16.52 7.42
CA GLU A 68 -6.49 -15.59 8.02
C GLU A 68 -6.95 -14.14 7.93
N TYR A 69 -7.27 -13.66 6.71
CA TYR A 69 -7.64 -12.25 6.57
C TYR A 69 -8.96 -11.91 7.25
N ASN A 70 -9.92 -12.84 7.33
CA ASN A 70 -11.14 -12.62 8.09
C ASN A 70 -10.86 -12.51 9.60
N ALA A 71 -9.98 -13.35 10.16
CA ALA A 71 -9.56 -13.23 11.55
C ALA A 71 -8.88 -11.87 11.84
N ILE A 72 -8.07 -11.35 10.91
CA ILE A 72 -7.47 -10.02 11.02
C ILE A 72 -8.54 -8.92 11.00
N LEU A 73 -9.53 -9.00 10.11
CA LEU A 73 -10.64 -8.04 10.00
C LEU A 73 -11.57 -8.06 11.21
N GLU A 74 -11.69 -9.20 11.88
CA GLU A 74 -12.41 -9.32 13.15
C GLU A 74 -11.64 -8.69 14.32
N ALA A 75 -10.31 -8.80 14.32
CA ALA A 75 -9.44 -8.33 15.41
C ALA A 75 -9.35 -6.80 15.49
N SER A 76 -9.53 -6.07 14.38
CA SER A 76 -9.49 -4.61 14.38
C SER A 76 -10.50 -3.99 13.42
N LYS A 77 -11.23 -3.00 13.93
CA LYS A 77 -12.13 -2.13 13.14
C LYS A 77 -11.46 -0.81 12.75
N ASP A 78 -10.20 -0.63 13.13
CA ASP A 78 -9.43 0.58 12.80
C ASP A 78 -8.77 0.49 11.41
N ILE A 79 -8.81 -0.65 10.74
CA ILE A 79 -8.23 -0.84 9.40
C ILE A 79 -9.08 -0.07 8.38
N ILE A 80 -8.47 0.86 7.64
CA ILE A 80 -9.16 1.64 6.59
C ILE A 80 -8.57 1.40 5.21
N ARG A 81 -7.37 0.81 5.12
CA ARG A 81 -6.71 0.48 3.86
C ARG A 81 -5.86 -0.78 4.02
N TRP A 82 -5.81 -1.60 2.98
CA TRP A 82 -4.95 -2.77 2.92
C TRP A 82 -4.28 -2.86 1.55
N SER A 83 -2.95 -2.81 1.53
CA SER A 83 -2.14 -2.94 0.32
C SER A 83 -1.79 -4.40 0.05
N VAL A 84 -2.02 -4.83 -1.19
CA VAL A 84 -1.91 -6.23 -1.63
C VAL A 84 -1.36 -6.29 -3.06
N ALA A 85 -0.61 -7.32 -3.40
CA ALA A 85 -0.23 -7.67 -4.77
C ALA A 85 -1.39 -8.45 -5.43
N PRO A 86 -2.08 -7.86 -6.42
CA PRO A 86 -3.35 -8.39 -6.91
C PRO A 86 -3.21 -9.66 -7.76
N GLU A 87 -2.02 -9.96 -8.28
CA GLU A 87 -1.74 -11.19 -9.02
C GLU A 87 -1.67 -12.44 -8.15
N LEU A 88 -1.62 -12.28 -6.83
CA LEU A 88 -1.58 -13.42 -5.92
C LEU A 88 -2.91 -14.16 -5.89
N GLU A 89 -2.82 -15.48 -5.82
CA GLU A 89 -3.98 -16.33 -5.59
C GLU A 89 -4.72 -15.91 -4.30
N GLY A 90 -6.03 -15.71 -4.39
CA GLY A 90 -6.87 -15.22 -3.28
C GLY A 90 -6.98 -13.70 -3.19
N ALA A 91 -6.12 -12.92 -3.85
CA ALA A 91 -6.12 -11.46 -3.74
C ALA A 91 -7.43 -10.81 -4.24
N LEU A 92 -8.00 -11.29 -5.33
CA LEU A 92 -9.26 -10.73 -5.85
C LEU A 92 -10.43 -10.95 -4.87
N ALA A 93 -10.50 -12.12 -4.24
CA ALA A 93 -11.50 -12.42 -3.21
C ALA A 93 -11.32 -11.52 -1.97
N LEU A 94 -10.06 -11.30 -1.55
CA LEU A 94 -9.75 -10.34 -0.49
C LEU A 94 -10.21 -8.94 -0.86
N GLY A 95 -9.95 -8.45 -2.07
CA GLY A 95 -10.39 -7.13 -2.53
C GLY A 95 -11.90 -6.94 -2.38
N GLN A 96 -12.69 -7.92 -2.82
CA GLN A 96 -14.16 -7.93 -2.66
C GLN A 96 -14.57 -7.92 -1.18
N THR A 97 -13.89 -8.71 -0.33
CA THR A 97 -14.13 -8.73 1.11
C THR A 97 -13.83 -7.37 1.76
N LEU A 98 -12.71 -6.75 1.41
CA LEU A 98 -12.34 -5.42 1.92
C LEU A 98 -13.39 -4.36 1.57
N GLN A 99 -13.89 -4.37 0.33
CA GLN A 99 -14.98 -3.46 -0.07
C GLN A 99 -16.24 -3.64 0.80
N GLN A 100 -16.63 -4.89 1.08
CA GLN A 100 -17.80 -5.18 1.94
C GLN A 100 -17.59 -4.64 3.37
N HIS A 101 -16.36 -4.56 3.83
CA HIS A 101 -15.97 -3.97 5.11
C HIS A 101 -15.70 -2.46 5.04
N HIS A 102 -15.92 -1.80 3.89
CA HIS A 102 -15.60 -0.38 3.66
C HIS A 102 -14.12 -0.04 3.88
N ILE A 103 -13.25 -1.00 3.63
CA ILE A 103 -11.79 -0.85 3.66
C ILE A 103 -11.31 -0.68 2.22
N LEU A 104 -10.43 0.30 1.97
CA LEU A 104 -9.85 0.55 0.65
C LEU A 104 -8.82 -0.54 0.29
N PRO A 105 -9.11 -1.42 -0.70
CA PRO A 105 -8.10 -2.29 -1.25
C PRO A 105 -7.14 -1.46 -2.10
N SER A 106 -5.84 -1.60 -1.87
CA SER A 106 -4.80 -0.86 -2.59
C SER A 106 -3.80 -1.82 -3.24
N ILE A 107 -3.26 -1.44 -4.38
CA ILE A 107 -2.24 -2.20 -5.10
C ILE A 107 -0.86 -1.74 -4.65
N ALA A 108 -0.01 -2.67 -4.20
CA ALA A 108 1.38 -2.38 -3.84
C ALA A 108 2.26 -3.64 -3.94
N HIS A 109 3.58 -3.46 -4.02
CA HIS A 109 4.59 -4.52 -3.98
C HIS A 109 4.25 -5.69 -4.92
N THR A 110 4.04 -5.38 -6.19
CA THR A 110 3.38 -6.27 -7.15
C THR A 110 4.12 -6.37 -8.48
N ASP A 111 4.15 -7.56 -9.06
CA ASP A 111 4.67 -7.84 -10.40
C ASP A 111 3.54 -8.03 -11.42
N ALA A 112 2.31 -7.56 -11.08
CA ALA A 112 1.12 -7.70 -11.91
C ALA A 112 1.30 -7.05 -13.28
N ILE A 113 0.73 -7.67 -14.31
CA ILE A 113 0.58 -7.07 -15.64
C ILE A 113 -0.76 -6.32 -15.73
N TYR A 114 -0.92 -5.52 -16.77
CA TYR A 114 -2.10 -4.66 -16.97
C TYR A 114 -3.42 -5.42 -16.83
N GLU A 115 -3.55 -6.59 -17.44
CA GLU A 115 -4.78 -7.39 -17.42
C GLU A 115 -5.12 -7.94 -16.01
N GLU A 116 -4.10 -8.13 -15.16
CA GLU A 116 -4.30 -8.51 -13.77
C GLU A 116 -4.78 -7.32 -12.94
N VAL A 117 -4.27 -6.12 -13.24
CA VAL A 117 -4.74 -4.87 -12.61
C VAL A 117 -6.18 -4.54 -13.00
N GLU A 118 -6.59 -4.74 -14.26
CA GLU A 118 -7.99 -4.56 -14.68
C GLU A 118 -8.95 -5.45 -13.90
N LYS A 119 -8.57 -6.73 -13.70
CA LYS A 119 -9.35 -7.66 -12.88
C LYS A 119 -9.39 -7.21 -11.42
N ALA A 120 -8.26 -6.74 -10.90
CA ALA A 120 -8.17 -6.21 -9.54
C ALA A 120 -9.05 -4.96 -9.38
N PHE A 121 -9.05 -4.05 -10.34
CA PHE A 121 -9.90 -2.87 -10.32
C PHE A 121 -11.40 -3.26 -10.22
N THR A 122 -11.82 -4.25 -11.01
CA THR A 122 -13.18 -4.80 -10.94
C THR A 122 -13.48 -5.46 -9.58
N ALA A 123 -12.46 -6.01 -8.92
CA ALA A 123 -12.55 -6.60 -7.58
C ALA A 123 -12.41 -5.57 -6.44
N GLY A 124 -12.28 -4.27 -6.78
CA GLY A 124 -12.31 -3.17 -5.81
C GLY A 124 -10.98 -2.48 -5.51
N TYR A 125 -9.89 -2.91 -6.11
CA TYR A 125 -8.59 -2.25 -5.98
C TYR A 125 -8.56 -0.96 -6.79
N THR A 126 -9.04 0.12 -6.23
CA THR A 126 -9.17 1.42 -6.92
C THR A 126 -8.06 2.41 -6.59
N HIS A 127 -7.04 1.95 -5.87
CA HIS A 127 -5.92 2.78 -5.42
C HIS A 127 -4.58 2.08 -5.61
N VAL A 128 -3.53 2.85 -5.89
CA VAL A 128 -2.14 2.38 -5.97
C VAL A 128 -1.32 3.09 -4.91
N THR A 129 -0.74 2.33 -3.99
CA THR A 129 0.16 2.80 -2.93
C THR A 129 1.50 3.15 -3.56
N HIS A 130 2.13 4.26 -3.15
CA HIS A 130 3.47 4.73 -3.56
C HIS A 130 3.85 4.39 -5.01
N LEU A 131 3.05 4.89 -5.97
CA LEU A 131 3.20 4.65 -7.41
C LEU A 131 4.67 4.76 -7.85
N TYR A 132 5.15 3.83 -8.65
CA TYR A 132 6.52 3.55 -9.10
C TYR A 132 7.40 2.77 -8.11
N SER A 133 7.11 2.77 -6.81
CA SER A 133 7.92 2.02 -5.84
C SER A 133 7.47 0.57 -5.75
N ALA A 134 8.42 -0.37 -5.88
CA ALA A 134 8.19 -1.81 -5.76
C ALA A 134 6.98 -2.32 -6.58
N MET A 135 6.92 -1.95 -7.86
CA MET A 135 5.86 -2.42 -8.76
C MET A 135 6.34 -2.55 -10.21
N SER A 136 5.61 -3.32 -10.99
CA SER A 136 5.88 -3.53 -12.40
C SER A 136 5.57 -2.29 -13.24
N SER A 137 6.37 -2.10 -14.27
CA SER A 137 6.13 -1.21 -15.41
C SER A 137 6.27 -2.02 -16.70
N VAL A 138 6.54 -1.39 -17.83
CA VAL A 138 6.73 -2.10 -19.11
C VAL A 138 7.79 -3.18 -18.98
N THR A 139 7.40 -4.42 -19.12
CA THR A 139 8.28 -5.60 -19.09
C THR A 139 8.39 -6.27 -20.46
N ARG A 140 9.36 -7.15 -20.62
CA ARG A 140 9.54 -7.96 -21.83
C ARG A 140 9.66 -9.43 -21.45
N LYS A 141 8.73 -10.25 -21.99
CA LYS A 141 8.71 -11.69 -21.80
C LYS A 141 8.54 -12.38 -23.15
N ASN A 142 9.42 -13.30 -23.48
CA ASN A 142 9.39 -14.04 -24.77
C ASN A 142 9.27 -13.11 -26.00
N ALA A 143 10.05 -12.01 -26.01
CA ALA A 143 10.02 -10.95 -27.03
C ALA A 143 8.77 -10.06 -27.07
N PHE A 144 7.70 -10.37 -26.36
CA PHE A 144 6.49 -9.55 -26.24
C PHE A 144 6.65 -8.49 -25.14
N ARG A 145 6.00 -7.34 -25.33
CA ARG A 145 5.88 -6.29 -24.32
C ARG A 145 4.60 -6.50 -23.51
N TYR A 146 4.70 -6.25 -22.21
CA TYR A 146 3.58 -6.22 -21.30
C TYR A 146 3.59 -4.90 -20.57
N ALA A 147 2.46 -4.23 -20.48
CA ALA A 147 2.25 -3.10 -19.58
C ALA A 147 2.12 -3.64 -18.15
N GLY A 148 2.57 -2.85 -17.19
CA GLY A 148 2.50 -3.21 -15.77
C GLY A 148 1.52 -2.34 -15.00
N VAL A 149 1.70 -2.31 -13.70
CA VAL A 149 0.87 -1.51 -12.76
C VAL A 149 1.00 -0.02 -13.04
N VAL A 150 2.20 0.46 -13.36
CA VAL A 150 2.41 1.89 -13.63
C VAL A 150 1.55 2.33 -14.83
N GLU A 151 1.58 1.58 -15.92
CA GLU A 151 0.77 1.88 -17.12
C GLU A 151 -0.72 1.76 -16.83
N ALA A 152 -1.13 0.73 -16.07
CA ALA A 152 -2.52 0.53 -15.67
C ALA A 152 -3.04 1.70 -14.82
N ALA A 153 -2.21 2.21 -13.89
CA ALA A 153 -2.57 3.34 -13.04
C ALA A 153 -2.88 4.62 -13.85
N TYR A 154 -2.26 4.79 -15.02
CA TYR A 154 -2.57 5.92 -15.91
C TYR A 154 -3.75 5.65 -16.84
N LEU A 155 -3.89 4.43 -17.35
CA LEU A 155 -4.92 4.07 -18.34
C LEU A 155 -6.29 3.86 -17.71
N ILE A 156 -6.36 3.36 -16.48
CA ILE A 156 -7.62 3.23 -15.75
C ILE A 156 -7.94 4.60 -15.12
N GLU A 157 -8.88 5.31 -15.74
CA GLU A 157 -9.19 6.70 -15.40
C GLU A 157 -9.56 6.87 -13.92
N ASP A 158 -10.38 5.96 -13.38
CA ASP A 158 -10.86 6.02 -12.01
C ASP A 158 -9.88 5.45 -10.95
N MET A 159 -8.74 4.90 -11.36
CA MET A 159 -7.69 4.52 -10.44
C MET A 159 -7.09 5.77 -9.79
N THR A 160 -7.03 5.80 -8.47
CA THR A 160 -6.30 6.82 -7.72
C THR A 160 -4.90 6.34 -7.36
N VAL A 161 -3.98 7.25 -7.12
CA VAL A 161 -2.59 6.92 -6.76
C VAL A 161 -2.10 7.78 -5.61
N GLU A 162 -1.15 7.28 -4.84
CA GLU A 162 -0.32 8.10 -3.98
C GLU A 162 1.15 8.04 -4.40
N ILE A 163 1.89 9.10 -4.13
CA ILE A 163 3.30 9.23 -4.52
C ILE A 163 4.15 9.75 -3.36
N ILE A 164 5.38 9.26 -3.28
CA ILE A 164 6.42 9.78 -2.38
C ILE A 164 7.16 10.89 -3.15
N ALA A 165 6.87 12.14 -2.82
CA ALA A 165 7.34 13.31 -3.55
C ALA A 165 8.62 13.94 -2.97
N ASP A 166 9.53 13.12 -2.46
CA ASP A 166 10.80 13.55 -1.82
C ASP A 166 11.91 13.94 -2.81
N GLY A 167 11.67 13.73 -4.12
CA GLY A 167 12.66 13.98 -5.18
C GLY A 167 13.69 12.87 -5.34
N ILE A 168 13.64 11.82 -4.51
CA ILE A 168 14.50 10.63 -4.54
C ILE A 168 13.72 9.43 -5.09
N HIS A 169 12.60 9.05 -4.44
CA HIS A 169 11.69 8.02 -4.94
C HIS A 169 11.11 8.41 -6.29
N LEU A 170 10.60 9.66 -6.40
CA LEU A 170 10.18 10.21 -7.67
C LEU A 170 11.00 11.47 -8.01
N PRO A 171 11.95 11.38 -8.94
CA PRO A 171 12.67 12.56 -9.43
C PRO A 171 11.71 13.50 -10.18
N LYS A 172 12.10 14.77 -10.27
CA LYS A 172 11.28 15.84 -10.86
C LYS A 172 10.57 15.48 -12.17
N PRO A 173 11.20 14.80 -13.16
CA PRO A 173 10.49 14.42 -14.39
C PRO A 173 9.31 13.47 -14.15
N LEU A 174 9.43 12.52 -13.22
CA LEU A 174 8.32 11.62 -12.87
C LEU A 174 7.23 12.35 -12.10
N LEU A 175 7.55 13.26 -11.19
CA LEU A 175 6.55 14.11 -10.53
C LEU A 175 5.77 14.95 -11.54
N GLN A 176 6.46 15.53 -12.55
CA GLN A 176 5.80 16.25 -13.64
C GLN A 176 4.93 15.32 -14.50
N PHE A 177 5.35 14.08 -14.72
CA PHE A 177 4.60 13.10 -15.46
C PHE A 177 3.28 12.73 -14.75
N VAL A 178 3.35 12.42 -13.45
CA VAL A 178 2.16 12.15 -12.62
C VAL A 178 1.22 13.35 -12.63
N TYR A 179 1.72 14.55 -12.35
CA TYR A 179 0.92 15.76 -12.34
C TYR A 179 0.19 16.00 -13.67
N LYS A 180 0.90 15.78 -14.78
CA LYS A 180 0.36 16.05 -16.14
C LYS A 180 -0.66 15.01 -16.60
N PHE A 181 -0.44 13.74 -16.29
CA PHE A 181 -1.20 12.65 -16.89
C PHE A 181 -2.18 11.96 -15.93
N LYS A 182 -1.91 11.96 -14.62
CA LYS A 182 -2.87 11.49 -13.61
C LYS A 182 -3.70 12.63 -13.05
N GLY A 183 -3.10 13.79 -12.87
CA GLY A 183 -3.76 15.00 -12.37
C GLY A 183 -3.91 15.03 -10.85
N VAL A 184 -4.28 16.21 -10.34
CA VAL A 184 -4.36 16.46 -8.89
C VAL A 184 -5.55 15.75 -8.23
N ASP A 185 -6.64 15.57 -8.95
CA ASP A 185 -7.87 14.99 -8.38
C ASP A 185 -7.76 13.47 -8.13
N LYS A 186 -6.76 12.83 -8.75
CA LYS A 186 -6.53 11.39 -8.64
C LYS A 186 -5.18 11.05 -7.98
N THR A 187 -4.47 12.05 -7.44
CA THR A 187 -3.14 11.88 -6.84
C THR A 187 -3.10 12.41 -5.43
N ALA A 188 -2.73 11.56 -4.48
CA ALA A 188 -2.40 11.93 -3.12
C ALA A 188 -0.87 11.95 -2.90
N LEU A 189 -0.42 12.71 -1.90
CA LEU A 189 0.96 12.67 -1.42
C LEU A 189 1.01 11.79 -0.17
N CYS A 190 1.96 10.86 -0.13
CA CYS A 190 2.32 10.13 1.07
C CYS A 190 3.77 10.41 1.44
N THR A 191 4.10 10.29 2.70
CA THR A 191 5.48 10.45 3.17
C THR A 191 6.24 9.13 3.13
N ASP A 192 5.55 8.02 3.39
CA ASP A 192 6.14 6.71 3.62
C ASP A 192 7.30 6.77 4.63
N ALA A 193 7.15 7.66 5.63
CA ALA A 193 8.19 8.02 6.56
C ALA A 193 8.38 6.94 7.62
N MET A 194 9.62 6.50 7.79
CA MET A 194 10.02 5.63 8.89
C MET A 194 9.94 6.36 10.23
N ARG A 195 9.90 5.59 11.33
CA ARG A 195 9.91 6.13 12.69
C ARG A 195 11.12 7.03 13.03
N GLY A 196 12.21 6.92 12.27
CA GLY A 196 13.38 7.79 12.39
C GLY A 196 13.18 9.19 11.79
N ALA A 197 12.12 9.43 11.04
CA ALA A 197 11.89 10.72 10.40
C ALA A 197 11.71 11.85 11.45
N GLY A 198 12.53 12.90 11.33
CA GLY A 198 12.53 14.03 12.26
C GLY A 198 13.19 13.76 13.61
N MET A 199 13.79 12.58 13.80
CA MET A 199 14.62 12.28 14.96
C MET A 199 16.07 12.76 14.72
N PRO A 200 16.89 12.91 15.78
CA PRO A 200 18.33 13.09 15.61
C PRO A 200 18.95 11.95 14.80
N ASP A 201 20.06 12.25 14.12
CA ASP A 201 20.81 11.24 13.38
C ASP A 201 21.20 10.07 14.28
N GLY A 202 20.95 8.85 13.81
CA GLY A 202 21.21 7.63 14.57
C GLY A 202 20.69 6.39 13.85
N GLU A 203 21.01 5.24 14.40
CA GLU A 203 20.50 3.95 13.92
C GLU A 203 19.04 3.74 14.36
N SER A 204 18.24 3.20 13.45
CA SER A 204 16.89 2.73 13.77
C SER A 204 16.62 1.41 13.04
N ILE A 205 15.79 0.57 13.65
CA ILE A 205 15.37 -0.69 13.05
C ILE A 205 14.08 -0.45 12.28
N LEU A 206 14.02 -0.95 11.06
CA LEU A 206 12.82 -1.00 10.24
C LEU A 206 12.11 -2.34 10.49
N GLY A 207 10.90 -2.29 10.98
CA GLY A 207 10.11 -3.47 11.35
C GLY A 207 10.20 -3.89 12.80
#